data_82eaee7dd4c144e841279baeecb4ff1c
#
_entry.id   82eaee7dd4c144e841279baeecb4ff1c
#
_cell.length_a   1.000
_cell.length_b   1.000
_cell.length_c   1.000
_cell.angle_alpha   90.00
_cell.angle_beta   90.00
_cell.angle_gamma   90.00
#
_symmetry.space_group_name_H-M   'P 1'
#
loop_
_entity.id
_entity.type
_entity.pdbx_description
1 polymer ?
#
loop_
_entity_poly.entity_id
_entity_poly.type
_entity_poly.pdbx_seq_one_letter_code
_entity_poly.pdbx_strand_id
1 'polypeptide(L)'
;PAEVKKLVNLKWIQSVWVGVEKLVESFKDEKVKIVRLVDPEMNRTMAEAVLSWVLYLHRDMHFYRLQQNKKTWREANYIKPSKKVVSFIGLGELGLASANKLIENNFNVCGWSRGKKNIKKVKCFTGEFGLKKMLKQTDILVCLIPLTKKTKHLLNYKTLSYLKREASLINFARGAIINAKDLVKHLNSGKIKHAVLDVFEQEPLPKTSILWKHKNVTVLPHISAHTDVDTASDIVSKNIKMYRLKNKIPKSLDMARGY
;
A
#
# COMPACT_ATOMS: atom_id res chain seq x y z
N PRO A 1 3.34 6.42 24.73
CA PRO A 1 3.14 5.07 25.30
C PRO A 1 3.36 5.03 26.81
N ALA A 2 4.43 5.67 27.34
CA ALA A 2 4.74 5.63 28.77
C ALA A 2 3.65 6.24 29.66
N GLU A 3 3.04 7.34 29.23
CA GLU A 3 1.92 7.99 29.93
C GLU A 3 0.66 7.13 29.93
N VAL A 4 0.37 6.48 28.79
CA VAL A 4 -0.80 5.60 28.66
C VAL A 4 -0.70 4.40 29.60
N LYS A 5 0.51 3.88 29.84
CA LYS A 5 0.75 2.76 30.77
C LYS A 5 0.47 3.12 32.25
N LYS A 6 0.42 4.40 32.59
CA LYS A 6 0.07 4.88 33.93
C LYS A 6 -1.45 4.91 34.20
N LEU A 7 -2.27 4.70 33.18
CA LEU A 7 -3.73 4.75 33.27
C LEU A 7 -4.28 3.44 33.85
N VAL A 8 -4.48 3.37 35.15
CA VAL A 8 -4.95 2.19 35.89
C VAL A 8 -6.32 1.65 35.42
N ASN A 9 -7.17 2.52 34.88
CA ASN A 9 -8.52 2.18 34.42
C ASN A 9 -8.64 2.11 32.88
N LEU A 10 -7.52 2.00 32.15
CA LEU A 10 -7.53 1.93 30.70
C LEU A 10 -8.29 0.68 30.22
N LYS A 11 -9.29 0.86 29.38
CA LYS A 11 -10.10 -0.22 28.82
C LYS A 11 -9.67 -0.61 27.41
N TRP A 12 -9.36 0.38 26.57
CA TRP A 12 -8.90 0.21 25.21
C TRP A 12 -8.28 1.49 24.65
N ILE A 13 -7.55 1.37 23.57
CA ILE A 13 -6.93 2.50 22.86
C ILE A 13 -7.60 2.63 21.50
N GLN A 14 -8.10 3.82 21.16
CA GLN A 14 -8.56 4.17 19.81
C GLN A 14 -7.42 4.86 19.06
N SER A 15 -6.93 4.22 18.00
CA SER A 15 -6.04 4.89 17.05
C SER A 15 -6.86 5.69 16.04
N VAL A 16 -6.45 6.90 15.77
CA VAL A 16 -6.94 7.75 14.66
C VAL A 16 -6.16 7.52 13.36
N TRP A 17 -5.24 6.54 13.38
CA TRP A 17 -4.43 6.16 12.25
C TRP A 17 -4.77 4.73 11.78
N VAL A 18 -4.63 4.50 10.49
CA VAL A 18 -4.74 3.14 9.91
C VAL A 18 -3.49 2.33 10.21
N GLY A 19 -2.32 2.96 10.17
CA GLY A 19 -1.05 2.35 10.54
C GLY A 19 -0.88 2.31 12.06
N VAL A 20 -0.71 1.12 12.60
CA VAL A 20 -0.68 0.87 14.05
C VAL A 20 0.58 0.15 14.51
N GLU A 21 1.59 0.04 13.65
CA GLU A 21 2.79 -0.74 13.90
C GLU A 21 3.52 -0.30 15.17
N LYS A 22 3.66 1.03 15.37
CA LYS A 22 4.29 1.59 16.57
C LYS A 22 3.48 1.33 17.84
N LEU A 23 2.14 1.36 17.74
CA LEU A 23 1.27 1.03 18.88
C LEU A 23 1.37 -0.45 19.22
N VAL A 24 1.31 -1.33 18.22
CA VAL A 24 1.45 -2.78 18.42
C VAL A 24 2.78 -3.10 19.10
N GLU A 25 3.89 -2.52 18.65
CA GLU A 25 5.21 -2.75 19.27
C GLU A 25 5.26 -2.20 20.70
N SER A 26 4.68 -1.02 20.96
CA SER A 26 4.69 -0.37 22.29
C SER A 26 3.84 -1.11 23.31
N PHE A 27 2.83 -1.85 22.91
CA PHE A 27 1.88 -2.52 23.78
C PHE A 27 1.85 -4.05 23.59
N LYS A 28 2.86 -4.64 22.95
CA LYS A 28 2.90 -6.08 22.64
C LYS A 28 2.81 -6.98 23.88
N ASP A 29 3.35 -6.51 25.00
CA ASP A 29 3.38 -7.26 26.28
C ASP A 29 2.22 -6.87 27.21
N GLU A 30 1.31 -6.01 26.75
CA GLU A 30 0.19 -5.49 27.53
C GLU A 30 -1.13 -6.16 27.12
N LYS A 31 -2.02 -6.37 28.07
CA LYS A 31 -3.38 -6.89 27.80
C LYS A 31 -4.36 -5.83 27.29
N VAL A 32 -3.87 -4.73 26.75
CA VAL A 32 -4.71 -3.63 26.27
C VAL A 32 -5.21 -3.90 24.86
N LYS A 33 -6.49 -3.61 24.60
CA LYS A 33 -7.09 -3.73 23.27
C LYS A 33 -6.87 -2.44 22.48
N ILE A 34 -6.38 -2.58 21.26
CA ILE A 34 -6.17 -1.46 20.33
C ILE A 34 -7.20 -1.56 19.22
N VAL A 35 -7.94 -0.49 19.00
CA VAL A 35 -8.91 -0.32 17.90
C VAL A 35 -8.32 0.64 16.90
N ARG A 36 -8.16 0.20 15.66
CA ARG A 36 -7.67 1.08 14.58
C ARG A 36 -8.82 1.83 13.93
N LEU A 37 -8.51 2.94 13.28
CA LEU A 37 -9.44 3.59 12.39
C LEU A 37 -9.71 2.71 11.16
N VAL A 38 -10.98 2.50 10.83
CA VAL A 38 -11.43 1.90 9.57
C VAL A 38 -12.43 2.89 8.98
N ASP A 39 -11.97 3.66 8.01
CA ASP A 39 -12.70 4.79 7.45
C ASP A 39 -13.01 4.54 5.97
N PRO A 40 -14.30 4.50 5.57
CA PRO A 40 -14.69 4.36 4.16
C PRO A 40 -14.15 5.51 3.28
N GLU A 41 -14.03 6.73 3.82
CA GLU A 41 -13.49 7.87 3.09
C GLU A 41 -12.01 7.66 2.75
N MET A 42 -11.23 7.12 3.68
CA MET A 42 -9.85 6.75 3.40
C MET A 42 -9.74 5.65 2.33
N ASN A 43 -10.68 4.69 2.32
CA ASN A 43 -10.73 3.66 1.27
C ASN A 43 -10.96 4.31 -0.10
N ARG A 44 -11.86 5.31 -0.17
CA ARG A 44 -12.17 6.06 -1.39
C ARG A 44 -10.95 6.86 -1.87
N THR A 45 -10.32 7.61 -0.98
CA THR A 45 -9.14 8.43 -1.27
C THR A 45 -7.95 7.57 -1.75
N MET A 46 -7.70 6.44 -1.08
CA MET A 46 -6.67 5.49 -1.52
C MET A 46 -6.98 4.91 -2.91
N ALA A 47 -8.24 4.58 -3.18
CA ALA A 47 -8.65 4.05 -4.48
C ALA A 47 -8.46 5.10 -5.61
N GLU A 48 -8.73 6.37 -5.32
CA GLU A 48 -8.49 7.50 -6.21
C GLU A 48 -6.99 7.67 -6.50
N ALA A 49 -6.15 7.68 -5.46
CA ALA A 49 -4.70 7.77 -5.61
C ALA A 49 -4.13 6.60 -6.43
N VAL A 50 -4.55 5.37 -6.13
CA VAL A 50 -4.12 4.19 -6.88
C VAL A 50 -4.54 4.28 -8.35
N LEU A 51 -5.78 4.67 -8.64
CA LEU A 51 -6.24 4.83 -10.03
C LEU A 51 -5.42 5.89 -10.76
N SER A 52 -5.20 7.05 -10.15
CA SER A 52 -4.43 8.15 -10.75
C SER A 52 -3.02 7.70 -11.12
N TRP A 53 -2.32 7.03 -10.20
CA TRP A 53 -0.96 6.58 -10.46
C TRP A 53 -0.87 5.36 -11.38
N VAL A 54 -1.86 4.47 -11.37
CA VAL A 54 -1.96 3.38 -12.37
C VAL A 54 -2.17 3.97 -13.76
N LEU A 55 -3.04 4.97 -13.93
CA LEU A 55 -3.25 5.66 -15.21
C LEU A 55 -2.00 6.42 -15.65
N TYR A 56 -1.31 7.09 -14.74
CA TYR A 56 -0.02 7.76 -15.01
C TYR A 56 1.01 6.78 -15.59
N LEU A 57 1.17 5.60 -14.97
CA LEU A 57 2.08 4.55 -15.41
C LEU A 57 1.60 3.88 -16.71
N HIS A 58 0.32 3.59 -16.80
CA HIS A 58 -0.31 2.97 -17.96
C HIS A 58 -0.20 3.82 -19.22
N ARG A 59 -0.33 5.14 -19.08
CA ARG A 59 -0.23 6.10 -20.18
C ARG A 59 1.19 6.59 -20.43
N ASP A 60 2.19 6.02 -19.77
CA ASP A 60 3.60 6.40 -19.90
C ASP A 60 3.88 7.89 -19.66
N MET A 61 3.14 8.55 -18.76
CA MET A 61 3.26 10.00 -18.52
C MET A 61 4.67 10.41 -18.08
N HIS A 62 5.36 9.55 -17.30
CA HIS A 62 6.76 9.74 -16.93
C HIS A 62 7.70 9.80 -18.14
N PHE A 63 7.43 9.01 -19.18
CA PHE A 63 8.20 9.01 -20.42
C PHE A 63 7.98 10.31 -21.20
N TYR A 64 6.74 10.77 -21.35
CA TYR A 64 6.44 12.04 -22.02
C TYR A 64 7.04 13.25 -21.30
N ARG A 65 7.05 13.25 -19.95
CA ARG A 65 7.72 14.28 -19.18
C ARG A 65 9.23 14.35 -19.47
N LEU A 66 9.89 13.18 -19.61
CA LEU A 66 11.30 13.13 -19.98
C LEU A 66 11.55 13.61 -21.42
N GLN A 67 10.63 13.30 -22.35
CA GLN A 67 10.71 13.78 -23.73
C GLN A 67 10.53 15.30 -23.82
N GLN A 68 9.59 15.86 -23.06
CA GLN A 68 9.40 17.30 -22.99
C GLN A 68 10.71 18.02 -22.63
N ASN A 69 11.41 17.54 -21.60
CA ASN A 69 12.70 18.11 -21.18
C ASN A 69 13.78 17.99 -22.28
N LYS A 70 13.68 16.96 -23.13
CA LYS A 70 14.61 16.73 -24.26
C LYS A 70 14.13 17.33 -25.58
N LYS A 71 12.99 18.02 -25.60
CA LYS A 71 12.34 18.54 -26.81
C LYS A 71 12.17 17.47 -27.89
N THR A 72 11.81 16.24 -27.48
CA THR A 72 11.65 15.08 -28.38
C THR A 72 10.18 14.81 -28.58
N TRP A 73 9.74 14.64 -29.82
CA TRP A 73 8.37 14.28 -30.21
C TRP A 73 8.32 12.81 -30.66
N ARG A 74 7.91 11.90 -29.77
CA ARG A 74 7.79 10.48 -30.06
C ARG A 74 6.64 9.85 -29.28
N GLU A 75 5.81 9.09 -29.94
CA GLU A 75 4.71 8.36 -29.32
C GLU A 75 5.18 7.08 -28.62
N ALA A 76 4.61 6.79 -27.46
CA ALA A 76 4.71 5.47 -26.83
C ALA A 76 3.65 4.53 -27.41
N ASN A 77 3.96 3.25 -27.47
CA ASN A 77 3.00 2.25 -27.90
C ASN A 77 1.85 2.10 -26.87
N TYR A 78 0.65 2.48 -27.28
CA TYR A 78 -0.53 2.36 -26.43
C TYR A 78 -1.06 0.92 -26.37
N ILE A 79 -1.24 0.42 -25.15
CA ILE A 79 -1.84 -0.90 -24.87
C ILE A 79 -3.15 -0.68 -24.11
N LYS A 80 -4.25 -1.28 -24.55
CA LYS A 80 -5.56 -1.16 -23.88
C LYS A 80 -5.49 -1.65 -22.43
N PRO A 81 -6.24 -1.04 -21.47
CA PRO A 81 -6.29 -1.48 -20.07
C PRO A 81 -6.62 -2.98 -19.92
N SER A 82 -7.53 -3.51 -20.74
CA SER A 82 -7.92 -4.92 -20.76
C SER A 82 -6.79 -5.90 -21.16
N LYS A 83 -5.66 -5.41 -21.64
CA LYS A 83 -4.45 -6.20 -21.93
C LYS A 83 -3.38 -6.01 -20.84
N LYS A 84 -3.61 -5.21 -19.84
CA LYS A 84 -2.70 -4.97 -18.71
C LYS A 84 -3.20 -5.67 -17.45
N VAL A 85 -2.28 -6.23 -16.69
CA VAL A 85 -2.54 -6.88 -15.40
C VAL A 85 -2.02 -5.97 -14.30
N VAL A 86 -2.93 -5.43 -13.48
CA VAL A 86 -2.59 -4.73 -12.24
C VAL A 86 -2.73 -5.68 -11.07
N SER A 87 -1.66 -5.88 -10.33
CA SER A 87 -1.64 -6.83 -9.23
C SER A 87 -1.46 -6.13 -7.89
N PHE A 88 -2.25 -6.56 -6.90
CA PHE A 88 -2.18 -6.05 -5.54
C PHE A 88 -1.46 -7.01 -4.61
N ILE A 89 -0.46 -6.52 -3.87
CA ILE A 89 -0.02 -7.17 -2.64
C ILE A 89 -0.83 -6.55 -1.50
N GLY A 90 -1.82 -7.30 -1.03
CA GLY A 90 -2.79 -6.84 -0.04
C GLY A 90 -4.18 -6.59 -0.62
N LEU A 91 -5.14 -7.43 -0.23
CA LEU A 91 -6.57 -7.34 -0.57
C LEU A 91 -7.41 -7.07 0.70
N GLY A 92 -6.92 -6.18 1.58
CA GLY A 92 -7.71 -5.60 2.68
C GLY A 92 -8.69 -4.55 2.17
N GLU A 93 -9.27 -3.73 3.07
CA GLU A 93 -10.24 -2.68 2.71
C GLU A 93 -9.71 -1.75 1.61
N LEU A 94 -8.51 -1.17 1.81
CA LEU A 94 -7.87 -0.28 0.83
C LEU A 94 -7.60 -0.98 -0.51
N GLY A 95 -7.06 -2.21 -0.45
CA GLY A 95 -6.75 -2.97 -1.66
C GLY A 95 -7.99 -3.39 -2.44
N LEU A 96 -9.08 -3.72 -1.75
CA LEU A 96 -10.35 -4.10 -2.37
C LEU A 96 -11.03 -2.89 -3.03
N ALA A 97 -11.09 -1.75 -2.35
CA ALA A 97 -11.63 -0.52 -2.91
C ALA A 97 -10.86 -0.10 -4.19
N SER A 98 -9.51 -0.13 -4.12
CA SER A 98 -8.65 0.18 -5.26
C SER A 98 -8.80 -0.82 -6.41
N ALA A 99 -8.91 -2.12 -6.11
CA ALA A 99 -9.11 -3.17 -7.11
C ALA A 99 -10.43 -2.99 -7.87
N ASN A 100 -11.52 -2.69 -7.16
CA ASN A 100 -12.82 -2.43 -7.78
C ASN A 100 -12.76 -1.22 -8.72
N LYS A 101 -12.09 -0.14 -8.30
CA LYS A 101 -11.94 1.05 -9.14
C LYS A 101 -11.17 0.78 -10.44
N LEU A 102 -10.17 -0.09 -10.39
CA LEU A 102 -9.43 -0.49 -11.59
C LEU A 102 -10.24 -1.43 -12.50
N ILE A 103 -11.07 -2.30 -11.94
CA ILE A 103 -12.00 -3.15 -12.70
C ILE A 103 -13.02 -2.30 -13.46
N GLU A 104 -13.56 -1.25 -12.83
CA GLU A 104 -14.45 -0.26 -13.48
C GLU A 104 -13.75 0.42 -14.67
N ASN A 105 -12.43 0.58 -14.61
CA ASN A 105 -11.62 1.13 -15.68
C ASN A 105 -11.03 0.07 -16.63
N ASN A 106 -11.63 -1.13 -16.67
CA ASN A 106 -11.33 -2.24 -17.57
C ASN A 106 -9.92 -2.84 -17.43
N PHE A 107 -9.23 -2.68 -16.32
CA PHE A 107 -7.99 -3.40 -16.07
C PHE A 107 -8.24 -4.86 -15.64
N ASN A 108 -7.35 -5.77 -16.02
CA ASN A 108 -7.32 -7.09 -15.40
C ASN A 108 -6.68 -7.01 -14.03
N VAL A 109 -7.39 -7.45 -13.00
CA VAL A 109 -6.92 -7.32 -11.63
C VAL A 109 -6.60 -8.67 -11.02
N CYS A 110 -5.43 -8.75 -10.40
CA CYS A 110 -4.99 -9.87 -9.57
C CYS A 110 -4.69 -9.38 -8.15
N GLY A 111 -4.68 -10.28 -7.19
CA GLY A 111 -4.25 -9.90 -5.85
C GLY A 111 -3.71 -11.06 -5.04
N TRP A 112 -2.74 -10.75 -4.19
CA TRP A 112 -2.16 -11.69 -3.24
C TRP A 112 -2.52 -11.28 -1.81
N SER A 113 -2.91 -12.25 -1.03
CA SER A 113 -3.20 -12.08 0.40
C SER A 113 -2.75 -13.33 1.18
N ARG A 114 -2.57 -13.15 2.50
CA ARG A 114 -2.14 -14.25 3.37
C ARG A 114 -3.14 -15.42 3.37
N GLY A 115 -4.42 -15.12 3.51
CA GLY A 115 -5.50 -16.11 3.47
C GLY A 115 -6.15 -16.19 2.10
N LYS A 116 -6.72 -17.35 1.78
CA LYS A 116 -7.51 -17.54 0.56
C LYS A 116 -8.69 -16.57 0.53
N LYS A 117 -8.89 -15.91 -0.60
CA LYS A 117 -10.02 -15.00 -0.86
C LYS A 117 -10.72 -15.40 -2.16
N ASN A 118 -12.02 -15.14 -2.18
CA ASN A 118 -12.82 -15.23 -3.39
C ASN A 118 -13.46 -13.86 -3.62
N ILE A 119 -12.96 -13.12 -4.59
CA ILE A 119 -13.41 -11.75 -4.91
C ILE A 119 -13.81 -11.74 -6.37
N LYS A 120 -15.04 -11.28 -6.64
CA LYS A 120 -15.58 -11.20 -8.00
C LYS A 120 -14.66 -10.37 -8.91
N LYS A 121 -14.35 -10.91 -10.09
CA LYS A 121 -13.46 -10.29 -11.09
C LYS A 121 -11.99 -10.07 -10.64
N VAL A 122 -11.55 -10.61 -9.48
CA VAL A 122 -10.16 -10.55 -9.03
C VAL A 122 -9.58 -11.96 -8.97
N LYS A 123 -8.48 -12.21 -9.68
CA LYS A 123 -7.76 -13.47 -9.57
C LYS A 123 -6.90 -13.47 -8.31
N CYS A 124 -7.31 -14.24 -7.28
CA CYS A 124 -6.69 -14.24 -5.97
C CYS A 124 -5.60 -15.31 -5.85
N PHE A 125 -4.50 -14.96 -5.20
CA PHE A 125 -3.35 -15.81 -4.94
C PHE A 125 -3.00 -15.81 -3.44
N THR A 126 -2.40 -16.91 -2.95
CA THR A 126 -1.92 -17.05 -1.57
C THR A 126 -0.62 -17.81 -1.52
N GLY A 127 0.10 -17.69 -0.39
CA GLY A 127 1.36 -18.37 -0.16
C GLY A 127 2.50 -17.89 -1.06
N GLU A 128 3.68 -18.44 -0.88
CA GLU A 128 4.90 -18.03 -1.60
C GLU A 128 4.79 -18.39 -3.10
N PHE A 129 4.34 -19.60 -3.40
CA PHE A 129 4.14 -20.02 -4.80
C PHE A 129 3.11 -19.14 -5.51
N GLY A 130 2.01 -18.79 -4.84
CA GLY A 130 0.99 -17.88 -5.37
C GLY A 130 1.54 -16.48 -5.63
N LEU A 131 2.37 -15.94 -4.73
CA LEU A 131 3.05 -14.66 -4.94
C LEU A 131 3.90 -14.70 -6.21
N LYS A 132 4.77 -15.71 -6.34
CA LYS A 132 5.60 -15.88 -7.55
C LYS A 132 4.78 -15.98 -8.82
N LYS A 133 3.67 -16.76 -8.80
CA LYS A 133 2.76 -16.91 -9.95
C LYS A 133 2.08 -15.60 -10.33
N MET A 134 1.65 -14.82 -9.35
CA MET A 134 1.06 -13.50 -9.57
C MET A 134 2.08 -12.53 -10.17
N LEU A 135 3.27 -12.41 -9.57
CA LEU A 135 4.30 -11.47 -10.03
C LEU A 135 4.71 -11.71 -11.49
N LYS A 136 4.79 -12.98 -11.93
CA LYS A 136 5.14 -13.34 -13.32
C LYS A 136 4.17 -12.79 -14.38
N GLN A 137 2.93 -12.48 -14.03
CA GLN A 137 1.95 -11.95 -14.99
C GLN A 137 1.70 -10.44 -14.80
N THR A 138 2.37 -9.80 -13.82
CA THR A 138 2.12 -8.41 -13.40
C THR A 138 2.76 -7.39 -14.34
N ASP A 139 1.98 -6.44 -14.83
CA ASP A 139 2.45 -5.25 -15.54
C ASP A 139 2.63 -4.06 -14.59
N ILE A 140 1.70 -3.88 -13.63
CA ILE A 140 1.80 -2.85 -12.60
C ILE A 140 1.53 -3.50 -11.24
N LEU A 141 2.47 -3.39 -10.32
CA LEU A 141 2.37 -3.91 -8.95
C LEU A 141 1.98 -2.80 -7.99
N VAL A 142 0.90 -2.99 -7.23
CA VAL A 142 0.46 -2.07 -6.17
C VAL A 142 0.63 -2.74 -4.81
N CYS A 143 1.34 -2.11 -3.90
CA CYS A 143 1.58 -2.61 -2.55
C CYS A 143 0.70 -1.87 -1.55
N LEU A 144 -0.20 -2.60 -0.87
CA LEU A 144 -1.15 -2.13 0.13
C LEU A 144 -1.26 -3.11 1.33
N ILE A 145 -0.16 -3.73 1.74
CA ILE A 145 -0.13 -4.62 2.91
C ILE A 145 0.46 -3.93 4.14
N PRO A 146 0.08 -4.33 5.35
CA PRO A 146 0.71 -3.84 6.57
C PRO A 146 2.16 -4.34 6.69
N LEU A 147 3.00 -3.55 7.34
CA LEU A 147 4.34 -3.94 7.71
C LEU A 147 4.30 -4.88 8.92
N THR A 148 4.90 -6.04 8.78
CA THR A 148 5.06 -7.05 9.82
C THR A 148 6.44 -7.70 9.66
N LYS A 149 6.87 -8.51 10.63
CA LYS A 149 8.10 -9.31 10.50
C LYS A 149 8.14 -10.16 9.21
N LYS A 150 6.97 -10.65 8.75
CA LYS A 150 6.85 -11.50 7.54
C LYS A 150 6.78 -10.70 6.24
N THR A 151 6.43 -9.42 6.29
CA THR A 151 6.28 -8.56 5.11
C THR A 151 7.42 -7.56 4.94
N LYS A 152 8.28 -7.42 5.96
CA LYS A 152 9.53 -6.65 5.85
C LYS A 152 10.38 -7.23 4.74
N HIS A 153 10.79 -6.37 3.79
CA HIS A 153 11.57 -6.74 2.60
C HIS A 153 10.98 -7.93 1.80
N LEU A 154 9.65 -8.07 1.82
CA LEU A 154 8.95 -9.04 0.97
C LEU A 154 9.31 -8.83 -0.50
N LEU A 155 9.40 -7.55 -0.91
CA LEU A 155 9.87 -7.15 -2.23
C LEU A 155 11.38 -6.87 -2.17
N ASN A 156 12.16 -7.93 -2.37
CA ASN A 156 13.62 -7.95 -2.46
C ASN A 156 14.07 -8.30 -3.88
N TYR A 157 15.38 -8.43 -4.11
CA TYR A 157 15.95 -8.74 -5.42
C TYR A 157 15.30 -9.96 -6.07
N LYS A 158 15.17 -11.07 -5.33
CA LYS A 158 14.59 -12.31 -5.82
C LYS A 158 13.10 -12.15 -6.19
N THR A 159 12.30 -11.55 -5.32
CA THR A 159 10.86 -11.42 -5.57
C THR A 159 10.56 -10.39 -6.67
N LEU A 160 11.29 -9.29 -6.73
CA LEU A 160 11.20 -8.31 -7.81
C LEU A 160 11.63 -8.88 -9.17
N SER A 161 12.59 -9.83 -9.20
CA SER A 161 13.00 -10.49 -10.44
C SER A 161 11.88 -11.31 -11.09
N TYR A 162 10.86 -11.73 -10.34
CA TYR A 162 9.70 -12.45 -10.88
C TYR A 162 8.73 -11.58 -11.70
N LEU A 163 8.76 -10.25 -11.53
CA LEU A 163 7.93 -9.36 -12.33
C LEU A 163 8.21 -9.51 -13.82
N LYS A 164 7.28 -9.11 -14.67
CA LYS A 164 7.57 -8.96 -16.09
C LYS A 164 8.69 -7.94 -16.31
N ARG A 165 9.38 -8.06 -17.44
CA ARG A 165 10.28 -6.98 -17.86
C ARG A 165 9.47 -5.71 -18.09
N GLU A 166 10.03 -4.56 -17.69
CA GLU A 166 9.36 -3.26 -17.76
C GLU A 166 8.07 -3.13 -16.94
N ALA A 167 7.86 -4.01 -15.96
CA ALA A 167 6.79 -3.80 -14.99
C ALA A 167 7.02 -2.50 -14.19
N SER A 168 5.93 -1.87 -13.78
CA SER A 168 5.98 -0.70 -12.88
C SER A 168 5.51 -1.06 -11.48
N LEU A 169 5.88 -0.27 -10.49
CA LEU A 169 5.61 -0.52 -9.09
C LEU A 169 5.06 0.73 -8.40
N ILE A 170 4.04 0.54 -7.55
CA ILE A 170 3.47 1.57 -6.66
C ILE A 170 3.56 1.04 -5.23
N ASN A 171 4.16 1.81 -4.33
CA ASN A 171 4.16 1.49 -2.89
C ASN A 171 3.46 2.59 -2.10
N PHE A 172 2.24 2.30 -1.66
CA PHE A 172 1.39 3.14 -0.81
C PHE A 172 1.12 2.46 0.54
N ALA A 173 1.98 1.52 0.94
CA ALA A 173 1.85 0.78 2.18
C ALA A 173 2.85 1.26 3.24
N ARG A 174 4.06 0.68 3.25
CA ARG A 174 5.19 1.06 4.12
C ARG A 174 6.51 0.88 3.37
N GLY A 175 7.47 1.77 3.60
CA GLY A 175 8.76 1.74 2.91
C GLY A 175 9.53 0.44 3.11
N ALA A 176 9.61 -0.05 4.33
CA ALA A 176 10.34 -1.27 4.69
C ALA A 176 9.78 -2.59 4.10
N ILE A 177 8.66 -2.55 3.36
CA ILE A 177 8.18 -3.72 2.60
C ILE A 177 9.07 -3.99 1.39
N ILE A 178 9.67 -2.94 0.85
CA ILE A 178 10.60 -3.01 -0.28
C ILE A 178 12.03 -2.83 0.21
N ASN A 179 12.94 -3.69 -0.22
CA ASN A 179 14.36 -3.41 -0.10
C ASN A 179 14.74 -2.34 -1.14
N ALA A 180 15.01 -1.13 -0.69
CA ALA A 180 15.27 0.01 -1.58
C ALA A 180 16.52 -0.20 -2.47
N LYS A 181 17.58 -0.83 -1.95
CA LYS A 181 18.81 -1.13 -2.73
C LYS A 181 18.51 -2.10 -3.87
N ASP A 182 17.70 -3.11 -3.62
CA ASP A 182 17.31 -4.11 -4.62
C ASP A 182 16.39 -3.52 -5.67
N LEU A 183 15.46 -2.65 -5.26
CA LEU A 183 14.61 -1.89 -6.18
C LEU A 183 15.45 -1.05 -7.16
N VAL A 184 16.44 -0.31 -6.64
CA VAL A 184 17.34 0.52 -7.47
C VAL A 184 18.11 -0.33 -8.47
N LYS A 185 18.60 -1.53 -8.10
CA LYS A 185 19.24 -2.44 -9.05
C LYS A 185 18.30 -2.82 -10.21
N HIS A 186 17.04 -3.14 -9.90
CA HIS A 186 16.04 -3.50 -10.92
C HIS A 186 15.60 -2.32 -11.79
N LEU A 187 15.57 -1.11 -11.25
CA LEU A 187 15.32 0.12 -12.01
C LEU A 187 16.48 0.41 -12.97
N ASN A 188 17.74 0.28 -12.50
CA ASN A 188 18.93 0.50 -13.31
C ASN A 188 19.08 -0.51 -14.46
N SER A 189 18.70 -1.77 -14.23
CA SER A 189 18.73 -2.82 -15.26
C SER A 189 17.56 -2.76 -16.25
N GLY A 190 16.60 -1.86 -16.07
CA GLY A 190 15.37 -1.79 -16.87
C GLY A 190 14.40 -2.97 -16.65
N LYS A 191 14.62 -3.77 -15.61
CA LYS A 191 13.66 -4.82 -15.21
C LYS A 191 12.37 -4.21 -14.69
N ILE A 192 12.49 -3.15 -13.88
CA ILE A 192 11.38 -2.29 -13.46
C ILE A 192 11.47 -0.99 -14.24
N LYS A 193 10.38 -0.63 -14.92
CA LYS A 193 10.29 0.54 -15.78
C LYS A 193 10.21 1.84 -14.96
N HIS A 194 9.36 1.84 -13.94
CA HIS A 194 9.15 3.01 -13.07
C HIS A 194 8.61 2.59 -11.70
N ALA A 195 8.97 3.31 -10.66
CA ALA A 195 8.43 3.14 -9.31
C ALA A 195 7.83 4.45 -8.80
N VAL A 196 6.61 4.38 -8.27
CA VAL A 196 5.94 5.46 -7.52
C VAL A 196 5.98 5.10 -6.05
N LEU A 197 6.68 5.89 -5.26
CA LEU A 197 6.93 5.62 -3.84
C LEU A 197 6.38 6.77 -3.00
N ASP A 198 5.36 6.48 -2.19
CA ASP A 198 4.77 7.42 -1.25
C ASP A 198 5.31 7.24 0.17
N VAL A 199 6.00 6.12 0.40
CA VAL A 199 6.48 5.72 1.71
C VAL A 199 7.91 5.20 1.65
N PHE A 200 8.68 5.46 2.74
CA PHE A 200 10.09 5.15 2.83
C PHE A 200 10.42 4.48 4.15
N GLU A 201 11.56 3.80 4.23
CA GLU A 201 12.01 3.15 5.47
C GLU A 201 12.37 4.18 6.54
N GLN A 202 12.89 5.34 6.10
CA GLN A 202 13.08 6.53 6.91
C GLN A 202 12.25 7.67 6.33
N GLU A 203 11.39 8.25 7.13
CA GLU A 203 10.56 9.41 6.80
C GLU A 203 10.78 10.55 7.81
N PRO A 204 10.99 11.77 7.33
CA PRO A 204 11.10 12.22 5.94
C PRO A 204 12.28 11.57 5.20
N LEU A 205 12.11 11.35 3.87
CA LEU A 205 13.18 10.78 3.04
C LEU A 205 14.44 11.65 3.12
N PRO A 206 15.61 11.09 3.53
CA PRO A 206 16.84 11.86 3.67
C PRO A 206 17.23 12.56 2.36
N LYS A 207 17.69 13.80 2.46
CA LYS A 207 18.14 14.61 1.29
C LYS A 207 19.25 13.93 0.47
N THR A 208 20.03 13.05 1.11
CA THR A 208 21.11 12.25 0.49
C THR A 208 20.62 11.03 -0.27
N SER A 209 19.33 10.69 -0.19
CA SER A 209 18.79 9.50 -0.85
C SER A 209 18.91 9.58 -2.36
N ILE A 210 19.44 8.51 -2.98
CA ILE A 210 19.54 8.37 -4.43
C ILE A 210 18.15 8.41 -5.11
N LEU A 211 17.08 8.08 -4.40
CA LEU A 211 15.72 8.03 -4.93
C LEU A 211 15.25 9.41 -5.42
N TRP A 212 15.72 10.52 -4.81
CA TRP A 212 15.41 11.88 -5.26
C TRP A 212 15.84 12.18 -6.69
N LYS A 213 16.98 11.64 -7.10
CA LYS A 213 17.59 11.91 -8.42
C LYS A 213 17.35 10.80 -9.43
N HIS A 214 16.71 9.70 -9.04
CA HIS A 214 16.55 8.56 -9.93
C HIS A 214 15.44 8.82 -10.94
N LYS A 215 15.79 8.91 -12.24
CA LYS A 215 14.87 9.27 -13.34
C LYS A 215 13.62 8.40 -13.46
N ASN A 216 13.67 7.17 -12.98
CA ASN A 216 12.58 6.20 -13.03
C ASN A 216 11.88 6.04 -11.67
N VAL A 217 12.00 7.03 -10.78
CA VAL A 217 11.31 7.06 -9.49
C VAL A 217 10.51 8.35 -9.38
N THR A 218 9.27 8.23 -8.93
CA THR A 218 8.46 9.34 -8.43
C THR A 218 8.40 9.23 -6.93
N VAL A 219 8.81 10.28 -6.24
CA VAL A 219 8.77 10.40 -4.78
C VAL A 219 7.57 11.23 -4.37
N LEU A 220 6.77 10.73 -3.46
CA LEU A 220 5.65 11.43 -2.85
C LEU A 220 5.89 11.53 -1.34
N PRO A 221 5.39 12.55 -0.63
CA PRO A 221 5.65 12.77 0.79
C PRO A 221 4.56 12.16 1.70
N HIS A 222 4.21 10.88 1.51
CA HIS A 222 3.23 10.11 2.30
C HIS A 222 1.82 10.75 2.27
N ILE A 223 1.30 10.96 1.03
CA ILE A 223 0.06 11.72 0.78
C ILE A 223 -1.05 10.93 0.09
N SER A 224 -0.85 9.63 -0.18
CA SER A 224 -1.79 8.85 -0.99
C SER A 224 -3.17 8.68 -0.37
N ALA A 225 -3.28 8.72 0.96
CA ALA A 225 -4.57 8.76 1.66
C ALA A 225 -4.40 9.42 3.02
N HIS A 226 -4.92 10.63 3.15
CA HIS A 226 -4.98 11.34 4.42
C HIS A 226 -6.16 10.86 5.27
N THR A 227 -5.99 10.92 6.59
CA THR A 227 -7.11 10.79 7.51
C THR A 227 -7.94 12.07 7.43
N ASP A 228 -9.19 11.94 7.05
CA ASP A 228 -10.17 13.01 7.13
C ASP A 228 -10.59 13.19 8.59
N VAL A 229 -10.50 14.42 9.09
CA VAL A 229 -10.72 14.72 10.52
C VAL A 229 -12.19 14.53 10.91
N ASP A 230 -13.11 14.89 10.03
CA ASP A 230 -14.54 14.85 10.30
C ASP A 230 -15.04 13.41 10.35
N THR A 231 -14.73 12.61 9.33
CA THR A 231 -15.12 11.20 9.30
C THR A 231 -14.43 10.38 10.40
N ALA A 232 -13.15 10.66 10.68
CA ALA A 232 -12.43 10.01 11.78
C ALA A 232 -13.05 10.34 13.14
N SER A 233 -13.41 11.62 13.39
CA SER A 233 -14.06 12.06 14.63
C SER A 233 -15.42 11.41 14.81
N ASP A 234 -16.21 11.29 13.76
CA ASP A 234 -17.50 10.59 13.74
C ASP A 234 -17.35 9.10 14.12
N ILE A 235 -16.37 8.42 13.52
CA ILE A 235 -16.11 7.00 13.80
C ILE A 235 -15.68 6.82 15.26
N VAL A 236 -14.77 7.65 15.75
CA VAL A 236 -14.31 7.61 17.14
C VAL A 236 -15.48 7.87 18.10
N SER A 237 -16.27 8.90 17.83
CA SER A 237 -17.47 9.22 18.64
C SER A 237 -18.47 8.07 18.67
N LYS A 238 -18.75 7.44 17.54
CA LYS A 238 -19.62 6.25 17.46
C LYS A 238 -19.04 5.09 18.27
N ASN A 239 -17.75 4.83 18.20
CA ASN A 239 -17.09 3.78 18.96
C ASN A 239 -17.20 4.02 20.48
N ILE A 240 -16.98 5.25 20.93
CA ILE A 240 -17.11 5.64 22.35
C ILE A 240 -18.56 5.50 22.81
N LYS A 241 -19.53 6.02 22.05
CA LYS A 241 -20.97 5.90 22.36
C LYS A 241 -21.38 4.44 22.48
N MET A 242 -20.98 3.59 21.54
CA MET A 242 -21.29 2.15 21.55
C MET A 242 -20.67 1.45 22.77
N TYR A 243 -19.44 1.78 23.13
CA TYR A 243 -18.79 1.25 24.32
C TYR A 243 -19.55 1.68 25.60
N ARG A 244 -19.91 2.97 25.74
CA ARG A 244 -20.66 3.47 26.91
C ARG A 244 -22.04 2.84 27.06
N LEU A 245 -22.75 2.62 25.95
CA LEU A 245 -24.09 2.05 25.98
C LEU A 245 -24.10 0.53 26.21
N LYS A 246 -23.14 -0.21 25.63
CA LYS A 246 -23.17 -1.67 25.58
C LYS A 246 -22.04 -2.34 26.36
N ASN A 247 -21.14 -1.58 26.95
CA ASN A 247 -19.89 -2.04 27.58
C ASN A 247 -19.07 -3.01 26.69
N LYS A 248 -19.20 -2.84 25.35
CA LYS A 248 -18.55 -3.70 24.36
C LYS A 248 -17.49 -2.90 23.61
N ILE A 249 -16.22 -3.33 23.73
CA ILE A 249 -15.11 -2.74 22.99
C ILE A 249 -15.31 -3.01 21.50
N PRO A 250 -15.13 -2.01 20.61
CA PRO A 250 -15.17 -2.21 19.16
C PRO A 250 -14.15 -3.26 18.70
N LYS A 251 -14.27 -3.70 17.45
CA LYS A 251 -13.34 -4.72 16.90
C LYS A 251 -11.89 -4.26 17.03
N SER A 252 -11.16 -4.90 17.93
CA SER A 252 -9.74 -4.63 18.19
C SER A 252 -8.85 -5.37 17.21
N LEU A 253 -7.60 -4.90 17.13
CA LEU A 253 -6.53 -5.55 16.39
C LEU A 253 -6.26 -6.96 16.92
N ASP A 254 -5.79 -7.81 16.04
CA ASP A 254 -5.13 -9.05 16.40
C ASP A 254 -3.65 -8.75 16.68
N MET A 255 -3.29 -8.63 17.96
CA MET A 255 -1.94 -8.28 18.39
C MET A 255 -0.89 -9.29 17.92
N ALA A 256 -1.23 -10.58 17.81
CA ALA A 256 -0.33 -11.61 17.30
C ALA A 256 -0.07 -11.44 15.80
N ARG A 257 -1.01 -10.88 15.08
CA ARG A 257 -0.89 -10.60 13.63
C ARG A 257 -0.26 -9.24 13.37
N GLY A 258 -0.32 -8.31 14.32
CA GLY A 258 0.22 -6.95 14.23
C GLY A 258 -0.66 -5.96 13.45
N TYR A 259 -1.94 -6.32 13.14
CA TYR A 259 -2.88 -5.44 12.43
C TYR A 259 -4.35 -5.90 12.56
#